data_77de199986ef44ba2b6c8f37fa98fc43
#
_entry.id   77de199986ef44ba2b6c8f37fa98fc43
#
_cell.length_a   1.000
_cell.length_b   1.000
_cell.length_c   1.000
_cell.angle_alpha   90.00
_cell.angle_beta   90.00
_cell.angle_gamma   90.00
#
_symmetry.space_group_name_H-M   'P 1'
#
loop_
_entity.id
_entity.type
_entity.pdbx_description
1 polymer ?
#
loop_
_entity_poly.entity_id
_entity_poly.type
_entity_poly.pdbx_seq_one_letter_code
_entity_poly.pdbx_strand_id
1 'polypeptide(L)'
;MGQELGGRPKGSQFYDDDGHVLYSQIAKTPAFTQGISQLEDGLEKSRIAIMCSEEDPTVCHRWLLVGRVLREHGVQVKNIRGDGRIQTETAFADGRHSRDGGMQVSLFPEQEVDEWKSIRSVFHKSQPKPSSVP
;
A
#
# COMPACT_ATOMS: atom_id res chain seq x y z
N MET A 1 1.74 14.02 9.99
CA MET A 1 1.16 12.90 9.19
C MET A 1 2.19 11.92 8.62
N GLY A 2 3.41 12.32 8.41
CA GLY A 2 4.42 11.42 7.82
C GLY A 2 4.80 10.22 8.70
N GLN A 3 4.66 10.30 9.99
CA GLN A 3 4.89 9.18 10.91
C GLN A 3 3.68 8.24 10.99
N GLU A 4 2.49 8.80 11.04
CA GLU A 4 1.23 8.07 11.19
C GLU A 4 0.88 7.27 9.93
N LEU A 5 1.13 7.84 8.77
CA LEU A 5 0.82 7.26 7.46
C LEU A 5 2.04 6.65 6.76
N GLY A 6 3.18 6.56 7.45
CA GLY A 6 4.41 6.02 6.88
C GLY A 6 4.33 4.53 6.59
N GLY A 7 4.97 4.12 5.51
CA GLY A 7 5.00 2.73 5.05
C GLY A 7 6.10 1.87 5.66
N ARG A 8 6.87 2.39 6.62
CA ARG A 8 7.96 1.66 7.28
C ARG A 8 7.97 1.92 8.79
N PRO A 9 7.00 1.36 9.52
CA PRO A 9 6.92 1.55 10.97
C PRO A 9 8.06 0.85 11.68
N LYS A 10 8.35 1.29 12.89
CA LYS A 10 9.28 0.60 13.80
C LYS A 10 8.55 -0.55 14.50
N GLY A 11 9.21 -1.66 14.62
CA GLY A 11 8.71 -2.85 15.30
C GLY A 11 8.63 -4.07 14.39
N SER A 12 9.12 -5.20 14.87
CA SER A 12 9.17 -6.46 14.11
C SER A 12 7.80 -7.03 13.77
N GLN A 13 6.76 -6.67 14.52
CA GLN A 13 5.39 -7.12 14.28
C GLN A 13 4.80 -6.61 12.95
N PHE A 14 5.40 -5.58 12.35
CA PHE A 14 4.95 -5.01 11.08
C PHE A 14 5.62 -5.61 9.85
N TYR A 15 6.47 -6.60 10.03
CA TYR A 15 7.23 -7.22 8.94
C TYR A 15 7.10 -8.74 8.99
N ASP A 16 7.05 -9.35 7.80
CA ASP A 16 7.17 -10.80 7.71
C ASP A 16 8.64 -11.24 7.65
N ASP A 17 8.87 -12.56 7.59
CA ASP A 17 10.22 -13.13 7.58
C ASP A 17 11.04 -12.72 6.34
N ASP A 18 10.38 -12.37 5.26
CA ASP A 18 10.99 -11.92 4.01
C ASP A 18 11.19 -10.40 3.94
N GLY A 19 10.78 -9.68 4.98
CA GLY A 19 10.92 -8.23 5.09
C GLY A 19 9.84 -7.44 4.35
N HIS A 20 8.73 -8.05 4.00
CA HIS A 20 7.56 -7.33 3.50
C HIS A 20 6.83 -6.63 4.64
N VAL A 21 6.38 -5.42 4.38
CA VAL A 21 5.60 -4.65 5.36
C VAL A 21 4.17 -5.18 5.40
N LEU A 22 3.72 -5.55 6.57
CA LEU A 22 2.35 -6.05 6.79
C LEU A 22 1.39 -4.86 6.95
N TYR A 23 0.82 -4.41 5.86
CA TYR A 23 -0.09 -3.25 5.86
C TYR A 23 -1.35 -3.49 6.68
N SER A 24 -1.81 -4.72 6.74
CA SER A 24 -2.94 -5.11 7.61
C SER A 24 -2.68 -4.81 9.09
N GLN A 25 -1.45 -4.94 9.54
CA GLN A 25 -1.07 -4.62 10.91
C GLN A 25 -0.97 -3.11 11.14
N ILE A 26 -0.43 -2.38 10.17
CA ILE A 26 -0.34 -0.91 10.25
C ILE A 26 -1.75 -0.30 10.32
N ALA A 27 -2.66 -0.76 9.48
CA ALA A 27 -4.02 -0.23 9.39
C ALA A 27 -4.82 -0.39 10.68
N LYS A 28 -4.44 -1.31 11.55
CA LYS A 28 -5.07 -1.52 12.86
C LYS A 28 -4.52 -0.61 13.96
N THR A 29 -3.39 0.07 13.73
CA THR A 29 -2.80 0.92 14.78
C THR A 29 -3.61 2.18 14.99
N PRO A 30 -3.72 2.66 16.25
CA PRO A 30 -4.37 3.94 16.55
C PRO A 30 -3.72 5.12 15.85
N ALA A 31 -2.40 5.12 15.71
CA ALA A 31 -1.66 6.17 15.01
C ALA A 31 -2.07 6.28 13.54
N PHE A 32 -2.16 5.15 12.83
CA PHE A 32 -2.60 5.13 11.44
C PHE A 32 -4.05 5.59 11.29
N THR A 33 -4.94 5.08 12.13
CA THR A 33 -6.36 5.48 12.13
C THR A 33 -6.52 6.97 12.37
N GLN A 34 -5.76 7.52 13.31
CA GLN A 34 -5.74 8.96 13.59
C GLN A 34 -5.22 9.76 12.39
N GLY A 35 -4.16 9.29 11.73
CA GLY A 35 -3.62 9.91 10.53
C GLY A 35 -4.63 9.96 9.38
N ILE A 36 -5.35 8.88 9.15
CA ILE A 36 -6.44 8.83 8.15
C ILE A 36 -7.55 9.80 8.51
N SER A 37 -7.97 9.86 9.77
CA SER A 37 -8.99 10.79 10.25
C SER A 37 -8.59 12.25 10.02
N GLN A 38 -7.35 12.61 10.33
CA GLN A 38 -6.81 13.95 10.07
C GLN A 38 -6.78 14.29 8.59
N LEU A 39 -6.45 13.30 7.75
CA LEU A 39 -6.44 13.47 6.31
C LEU A 39 -7.85 13.72 5.77
N GLU A 40 -8.83 12.97 6.22
CA GLU A 40 -10.24 13.13 5.86
C GLU A 40 -10.80 14.49 6.29
N ASP A 41 -10.51 14.91 7.51
CA ASP A 41 -10.89 16.25 8.01
C ASP A 41 -10.26 17.37 7.17
N GLY A 42 -9.03 17.17 6.72
CA GLY A 42 -8.35 18.10 5.84
C GLY A 42 -8.97 18.19 4.46
N LEU A 43 -9.49 17.10 3.94
CA LEU A 43 -10.14 17.04 2.62
C LEU A 43 -11.43 17.86 2.55
N GLU A 44 -12.12 18.07 3.66
CA GLU A 44 -13.29 18.94 3.73
C GLU A 44 -12.94 20.41 3.50
N LYS A 45 -11.70 20.80 3.78
CA LYS A 45 -11.25 22.19 3.74
C LYS A 45 -10.33 22.51 2.58
N SER A 46 -9.65 21.50 2.03
CA SER A 46 -8.58 21.71 1.06
C SER A 46 -8.40 20.52 0.13
N ARG A 47 -7.77 20.77 -1.01
CA ARG A 47 -7.22 19.70 -1.84
C ARG A 47 -5.91 19.23 -1.21
N ILE A 48 -5.75 17.92 -1.06
CA ILE A 48 -4.57 17.33 -0.44
C ILE A 48 -3.86 16.46 -1.47
N ALA A 49 -2.54 16.62 -1.55
CA ALA A 49 -1.66 15.72 -2.24
C ALA A 49 -0.72 15.06 -1.22
N ILE A 50 -0.64 13.73 -1.24
CA ILE A 50 0.33 12.99 -0.45
C ILE A 50 1.50 12.57 -1.33
N MET A 51 2.69 12.61 -0.78
CA MET A 51 3.92 12.33 -1.51
C MET A 51 4.60 11.08 -0.97
N CYS A 52 5.24 10.35 -1.89
CA CYS A 52 6.10 9.23 -1.58
C CYS A 52 7.34 9.30 -2.47
N SER A 53 8.42 8.68 -2.06
CA SER A 53 9.66 8.59 -2.87
C SER A 53 9.52 7.67 -4.09
N GLU A 54 8.52 6.80 -4.11
CA GLU A 54 8.26 5.91 -5.24
C GLU A 54 7.40 6.60 -6.29
N GLU A 55 7.82 6.53 -7.55
CA GLU A 55 7.04 7.06 -8.67
C GLU A 55 5.83 6.17 -8.97
N ASP A 56 6.05 4.86 -9.07
CA ASP A 56 5.01 3.90 -9.41
C ASP A 56 4.08 3.66 -8.21
N PRO A 57 2.81 4.08 -8.28
CA PRO A 57 1.88 3.88 -7.17
C PRO A 57 1.56 2.41 -6.90
N THR A 58 1.68 1.53 -7.90
CA THR A 58 1.32 0.11 -7.73
C THR A 58 2.25 -0.65 -6.79
N VAL A 59 3.42 -0.11 -6.50
CA VAL A 59 4.40 -0.69 -5.57
C VAL A 59 4.62 0.15 -4.31
N CYS A 60 3.84 1.21 -4.13
CA CYS A 60 4.00 2.19 -3.07
C CYS A 60 2.90 2.09 -2.03
N HIS A 61 3.26 2.27 -0.76
CA HIS A 61 2.29 2.32 0.34
C HIS A 61 1.24 3.43 0.18
N ARG A 62 1.55 4.48 -0.56
CA ARG A 62 0.61 5.54 -0.93
C ARG A 62 -0.65 4.99 -1.58
N TRP A 63 -0.53 4.02 -2.48
CA TRP A 63 -1.65 3.35 -3.12
C TRP A 63 -2.10 2.10 -2.36
N LEU A 64 -1.13 1.26 -1.98
CA LEU A 64 -1.40 -0.07 -1.42
C LEU A 64 -1.95 -0.01 0.00
N LEU A 65 -1.58 1.00 0.78
CA LEU A 65 -2.02 1.17 2.17
C LEU A 65 -2.98 2.35 2.31
N VAL A 66 -2.48 3.56 2.19
CA VAL A 66 -3.26 4.78 2.43
C VAL A 66 -4.41 4.90 1.42
N GLY A 67 -4.12 4.75 0.15
CA GLY A 67 -5.12 4.81 -0.91
C GLY A 67 -6.21 3.76 -0.77
N ARG A 68 -5.85 2.54 -0.37
CA ARG A 68 -6.83 1.48 -0.14
C ARG A 68 -7.82 1.84 0.97
N VAL A 69 -7.33 2.29 2.12
CA VAL A 69 -8.20 2.67 3.24
C VAL A 69 -9.09 3.85 2.87
N LEU A 70 -8.55 4.85 2.19
CA LEU A 70 -9.34 5.99 1.72
C LEU A 70 -10.46 5.58 0.74
N ARG A 71 -10.18 4.66 -0.17
CA ARG A 71 -11.19 4.13 -1.09
C ARG A 71 -12.28 3.36 -0.36
N GLU A 72 -11.90 2.55 0.64
CA GLU A 72 -12.86 1.84 1.50
C GLU A 72 -13.78 2.82 2.26
N HIS A 73 -13.28 4.02 2.56
CA HIS A 73 -14.07 5.11 3.17
C HIS A 73 -14.84 5.95 2.14
N GLY A 74 -14.80 5.59 0.87
CA GLY A 74 -15.52 6.30 -0.20
C GLY A 74 -14.82 7.54 -0.74
N VAL A 75 -13.54 7.74 -0.41
CA VAL A 75 -12.75 8.87 -0.92
C VAL A 75 -12.18 8.52 -2.29
N GLN A 76 -12.38 9.43 -3.25
CA GLN A 76 -11.78 9.29 -4.58
C GLN A 76 -10.28 9.59 -4.53
N VAL A 77 -9.47 8.62 -4.90
CA VAL A 77 -8.00 8.75 -4.95
C VAL A 77 -7.54 8.81 -6.40
N LYS A 78 -6.74 9.80 -6.71
CA LYS A 78 -6.09 9.96 -8.02
C LYS A 78 -4.58 9.91 -7.83
N ASN A 79 -3.89 9.22 -8.72
CA ASN A 79 -2.44 9.13 -8.69
C ASN A 79 -1.83 10.01 -9.76
N ILE A 80 -0.88 10.86 -9.36
CA ILE A 80 -0.11 11.72 -10.26
C ILE A 80 1.19 11.00 -10.59
N ARG A 81 1.40 10.71 -11.86
CA ARG A 81 2.61 10.05 -12.34
C ARG A 81 3.72 11.08 -12.58
N GLY A 82 4.96 10.60 -12.70
CA GLY A 82 6.14 11.44 -12.88
C GLY A 82 6.12 12.32 -14.13
N ASP A 83 5.37 11.93 -15.17
CA ASP A 83 5.14 12.73 -16.38
C ASP A 83 3.96 13.71 -16.27
N GLY A 84 3.32 13.80 -15.10
CA GLY A 84 2.18 14.66 -14.84
C GLY A 84 0.83 14.05 -15.19
N ARG A 85 0.77 12.85 -15.76
CA ARG A 85 -0.50 12.16 -16.02
C ARG A 85 -1.22 11.82 -14.73
N ILE A 86 -2.53 11.92 -14.76
CA ILE A 86 -3.40 11.53 -13.65
C ILE A 86 -4.01 10.18 -13.96
N GLN A 87 -3.78 9.20 -13.09
CA GLN A 87 -4.40 7.89 -13.16
C GLN A 87 -5.51 7.77 -12.11
N THR A 88 -6.68 7.40 -12.57
CA THR A 88 -7.83 7.11 -11.72
C THR A 88 -7.85 5.62 -11.35
N GLU A 89 -8.69 5.26 -10.39
CA GLU A 89 -8.85 3.89 -9.92
C GLU A 89 -9.24 2.91 -11.04
N THR A 90 -10.12 3.34 -11.95
CA THR A 90 -10.56 2.53 -13.09
C THR A 90 -9.40 2.14 -14.00
N ALA A 91 -8.44 3.04 -14.22
CA ALA A 91 -7.27 2.76 -15.03
C ALA A 91 -6.37 1.66 -14.43
N PHE A 92 -6.34 1.53 -13.10
CA PHE A 92 -5.61 0.45 -12.44
C PHE A 92 -6.33 -0.88 -12.49
N ALA A 93 -7.66 -0.86 -12.43
CA ALA A 93 -8.47 -2.07 -12.56
C ALA A 93 -8.31 -2.68 -13.96
N ASP A 94 -8.39 -1.85 -15.00
CA ASP A 94 -8.20 -2.28 -16.40
C ASP A 94 -6.81 -2.86 -16.65
N GLY A 95 -5.78 -2.26 -16.06
CA GLY A 95 -4.40 -2.74 -16.17
C GLY A 95 -4.15 -4.10 -15.54
N ARG A 96 -4.90 -4.47 -14.50
CA ARG A 96 -4.80 -5.79 -13.86
C ARG A 96 -5.46 -6.87 -14.72
N HIS A 97 -6.56 -6.56 -15.36
CA HIS A 97 -7.23 -7.51 -16.27
C HIS A 97 -6.40 -7.82 -17.51
N SER A 98 -5.54 -6.91 -17.94
CA SER A 98 -4.68 -7.13 -19.12
C SER A 98 -3.48 -8.04 -18.85
N ARG A 99 -3.09 -8.22 -17.60
CA ARG A 99 -1.93 -9.06 -17.23
C ARG A 99 -2.28 -10.48 -16.87
N ASP A 100 -3.49 -10.72 -16.40
CA ASP A 100 -4.06 -12.05 -16.21
C ASP A 100 -4.89 -12.41 -17.44
N GLY A 101 -4.23 -12.95 -18.45
CA GLY A 101 -4.87 -13.45 -19.66
C GLY A 101 -5.72 -14.70 -19.40
N GLY A 102 -6.64 -14.64 -18.47
CA GLY A 102 -7.56 -15.72 -18.17
C GLY A 102 -8.41 -15.40 -16.96
N MET A 103 -9.70 -15.30 -17.18
CA MET A 103 -10.65 -15.44 -16.08
C MET A 103 -10.55 -16.88 -15.55
N GLN A 104 -9.57 -17.13 -14.70
CA GLN A 104 -9.71 -18.23 -13.77
C GLN A 104 -10.66 -17.76 -12.67
N VAL A 105 -11.92 -18.00 -12.90
CA VAL A 105 -12.87 -18.10 -11.81
C VAL A 105 -12.38 -19.30 -11.00
N SER A 106 -11.71 -19.04 -9.90
CA SER A 106 -11.42 -20.05 -8.92
C SER A 106 -12.76 -20.59 -8.43
N LEU A 107 -13.07 -21.83 -8.78
CA LEU A 107 -14.27 -22.53 -8.35
C LEU A 107 -14.25 -22.88 -6.86
N PHE A 108 -13.14 -22.59 -6.20
CA PHE A 108 -13.00 -22.69 -4.77
C PHE A 108 -12.84 -21.27 -4.21
N PRO A 109 -13.77 -20.84 -3.35
CA PRO A 109 -13.48 -19.72 -2.49
C PRO A 109 -12.44 -20.21 -1.47
N GLU A 110 -11.23 -20.47 -1.92
CA GLU A 110 -10.12 -20.38 -1.02
C GLU A 110 -10.17 -18.95 -0.54
N GLN A 111 -10.42 -18.81 0.73
CA GLN A 111 -10.05 -17.62 1.45
C GLN A 111 -8.53 -17.51 1.29
N GLU A 112 -8.12 -17.08 0.11
CA GLU A 112 -6.85 -16.40 0.02
C GLU A 112 -7.03 -15.24 1.01
N VAL A 113 -6.50 -15.45 2.19
CA VAL A 113 -6.18 -14.37 3.08
C VAL A 113 -5.16 -13.59 2.27
N ASP A 114 -5.68 -12.70 1.46
CA ASP A 114 -4.89 -11.80 0.64
C ASP A 114 -4.07 -11.03 1.65
N GLU A 115 -2.86 -11.53 1.90
CA GLU A 115 -1.95 -10.92 2.85
C GLU A 115 -1.67 -9.52 2.35
N TRP A 116 -2.36 -8.57 2.92
CA TRP A 116 -2.20 -7.17 2.59
C TRP A 116 -0.83 -6.69 3.07
N LYS A 117 0.13 -6.80 2.19
CA LYS A 117 1.53 -6.50 2.45
C LYS A 117 2.20 -5.77 1.28
N SER A 118 3.39 -5.24 1.52
CA SER A 118 4.17 -4.58 0.49
C SER A 118 4.57 -5.55 -0.63
N ILE A 119 4.65 -5.02 -1.84
CA ILE A 119 5.13 -5.77 -3.01
C ILE A 119 6.62 -6.06 -2.91
N ARG A 120 7.39 -5.09 -2.38
CA ARG A 120 8.84 -5.18 -2.24
C ARG A 120 9.24 -5.40 -0.80
N SER A 121 10.24 -6.24 -0.60
CA SER A 121 10.92 -6.37 0.68
C SER A 121 11.68 -5.08 1.02
N VAL A 122 11.66 -4.69 2.29
CA VAL A 122 12.47 -3.59 2.80
C VAL A 122 13.88 -4.01 3.17
N PHE A 123 14.18 -5.31 3.13
CA PHE A 123 15.53 -5.79 3.32
C PHE A 123 16.40 -5.38 2.13
N HIS A 124 17.49 -4.69 2.41
CA HIS A 124 18.46 -4.35 1.38
C HIS A 124 19.08 -5.61 0.81
N LYS A 125 19.07 -5.74 -0.52
CA LYS A 125 19.76 -6.83 -1.23
C LYS A 125 21.27 -6.87 -0.97
N SER A 126 21.85 -5.83 -0.37
CA SER A 126 23.26 -5.70 -0.07
C SER A 126 23.69 -6.23 1.29
N GLN A 127 22.74 -6.60 2.13
CA GLN A 127 23.11 -7.35 3.33
C GLN A 127 22.96 -8.83 3.00
N PRO A 128 24.07 -9.59 3.01
CA PRO A 128 23.96 -11.03 3.04
C PRO A 128 23.03 -11.35 4.21
N LYS A 129 22.02 -12.17 3.95
CA LYS A 129 21.30 -12.82 5.04
C LYS A 129 22.35 -13.16 6.10
N PRO A 130 22.11 -12.89 7.39
CA PRO A 130 22.91 -13.53 8.38
C PRO A 130 22.78 -15.02 8.09
N SER A 131 23.66 -15.51 7.25
CA SER A 131 23.75 -16.90 7.00
C SER A 131 24.01 -17.50 8.37
N SER A 132 23.11 -18.32 8.83
CA SER A 132 23.44 -19.33 9.81
C SER A 132 24.53 -20.19 9.18
N VAL A 133 25.73 -19.63 9.11
CA VAL A 133 26.92 -20.44 8.82
C VAL A 133 27.26 -21.12 10.14
N PRO A 134 27.24 -22.44 10.14
CA PRO A 134 27.73 -23.13 11.32
C PRO A 134 29.16 -22.75 11.61
#